data_bc019108459bc42ae24d884595bbdb35
#
_entry.id   bc019108459bc42ae24d884595bbdb35
#
_cell.length_a   1.000
_cell.length_b   1.000
_cell.length_c   1.000
_cell.angle_alpha   90.00
_cell.angle_beta   90.00
_cell.angle_gamma   90.00
#
_symmetry.space_group_name_H-M   'P 1'
#
loop_
_entity.id
_entity.type
_entity.pdbx_description
1 polymer ?
#
loop_
_entity_poly.entity_id
_entity_poly.type
_entity_poly.pdbx_seq_one_letter_code
_entity_poly.pdbx_strand_id
1 'polypeptide(L)'
;MLFRVHKKENIYFYISLMVSVVLYYCWYVLCTRVLGSMYIGVFFFYAIVIGICLLFAHIILIGHLAGNAVEITKDQLPEVHKIIENQSQILELSNTPTMYLLQGDGILNGFATRFLGTNYVVLYSDMLEIAFTEGIEAVEFIIAHELGHIKRNHTGLFKKLLLLPSLLVPFLRSAYSRACEYTCDNIGFSLSPEGARKGLLILASGKSLYKKINLEAYVRNANNASGFASWFAEICSTHPHLTKRLENVGLRPDDYTVNKQSARD
;
A
#
# COMPACT_ATOMS: atom_id res chain seq x y z
N MET A 1 10.20 10.67 15.81
CA MET A 1 9.41 9.96 14.78
C MET A 1 10.36 9.60 13.65
N LEU A 2 10.61 8.32 13.45
CA LEU A 2 11.58 7.80 12.47
C LEU A 2 11.22 8.09 10.99
N PHE A 3 9.97 8.44 10.71
CA PHE A 3 9.48 8.66 9.34
C PHE A 3 8.46 9.79 9.27
N ARG A 4 8.32 10.37 8.07
CA ARG A 4 7.38 11.46 7.80
C ARG A 4 6.04 10.91 7.31
N VAL A 5 4.97 11.19 8.05
CA VAL A 5 3.59 10.97 7.55
C VAL A 5 3.28 12.03 6.49
N HIS A 6 2.78 11.60 5.33
CA HIS A 6 2.41 12.52 4.26
C HIS A 6 1.20 13.37 4.67
N LYS A 7 1.30 14.70 4.54
CA LYS A 7 0.29 15.65 5.03
C LYS A 7 -1.12 15.34 4.53
N LYS A 8 -1.25 14.94 3.26
CA LYS A 8 -2.54 14.62 2.63
C LYS A 8 -3.22 13.38 3.23
N GLU A 9 -2.48 12.45 3.86
CA GLU A 9 -3.08 11.28 4.51
C GLU A 9 -4.05 11.69 5.63
N ASN A 10 -3.58 12.54 6.54
CA ASN A 10 -4.43 13.02 7.64
C ASN A 10 -5.57 13.90 7.12
N ILE A 11 -5.31 14.76 6.13
CA ILE A 11 -6.33 15.62 5.53
C ILE A 11 -7.45 14.78 4.93
N TYR A 12 -7.14 13.84 4.05
CA TYR A 12 -8.15 13.01 3.41
C TYR A 12 -8.81 12.02 4.39
N PHE A 13 -8.09 11.58 5.42
CA PHE A 13 -8.68 10.80 6.51
C PHE A 13 -9.80 11.58 7.21
N TYR A 14 -9.52 12.81 7.66
CA TYR A 14 -10.52 13.63 8.36
C TYR A 14 -11.66 14.06 7.46
N ILE A 15 -11.40 14.38 6.19
CA ILE A 15 -12.47 14.65 5.21
C ILE A 15 -13.36 13.41 5.05
N SER A 16 -12.77 12.23 4.85
CA SER A 16 -13.54 10.99 4.72
C SER A 16 -14.32 10.65 5.99
N LEU A 17 -13.75 10.91 7.15
CA LEU A 17 -14.41 10.72 8.45
C LEU A 17 -15.62 11.66 8.59
N MET A 18 -15.44 12.95 8.32
CA MET A 18 -16.52 13.94 8.39
C MET A 18 -17.67 13.60 7.44
N VAL A 19 -17.34 13.26 6.18
CA VAL A 19 -18.32 12.82 5.18
C VAL A 19 -19.04 11.56 5.66
N SER A 20 -18.31 10.59 6.20
CA SER A 20 -18.94 9.35 6.70
C SER A 20 -19.88 9.59 7.85
N VAL A 21 -19.51 10.44 8.81
CA VAL A 21 -20.39 10.80 9.95
C VAL A 21 -21.66 11.47 9.46
N VAL A 22 -21.54 12.42 8.53
CA VAL A 22 -22.73 13.09 7.93
C VAL A 22 -23.62 12.09 7.22
N LEU A 23 -23.05 11.21 6.39
CA LEU A 23 -23.82 10.21 5.65
C LEU A 23 -24.50 9.16 6.56
N TYR A 24 -23.81 8.71 7.63
CA TYR A 24 -24.43 7.85 8.64
C TYR A 24 -25.58 8.55 9.35
N TYR A 25 -25.41 9.84 9.70
CA TYR A 25 -26.48 10.61 10.32
C TYR A 25 -27.66 10.83 9.36
N CYS A 26 -27.42 11.20 8.10
CA CYS A 26 -28.46 11.33 7.07
C CYS A 26 -29.21 10.01 6.88
N TRP A 27 -28.51 8.89 6.83
CA TRP A 27 -29.10 7.56 6.75
C TRP A 27 -29.98 7.25 7.96
N TYR A 28 -29.50 7.54 9.18
CA TYR A 28 -30.27 7.36 10.39
C TYR A 28 -31.59 8.18 10.36
N VAL A 29 -31.51 9.46 9.99
CA VAL A 29 -32.70 10.35 9.87
C VAL A 29 -33.65 9.82 8.79
N LEU A 30 -33.14 9.44 7.64
CA LEU A 30 -33.95 8.87 6.56
C LEU A 30 -34.72 7.62 7.03
N CYS A 31 -34.06 6.69 7.69
CA CYS A 31 -34.67 5.48 8.20
C CYS A 31 -35.71 5.75 9.30
N THR A 32 -35.42 6.68 10.22
CA THR A 32 -36.31 6.93 11.38
C THR A 32 -37.50 7.85 11.06
N ARG A 33 -37.33 8.81 10.15
CA ARG A 33 -38.31 9.86 9.89
C ARG A 33 -39.09 9.68 8.60
N VAL A 34 -38.52 9.00 7.60
CA VAL A 34 -39.11 8.87 6.26
C VAL A 34 -39.52 7.45 5.94
N LEU A 35 -38.59 6.50 6.04
CA LEU A 35 -38.82 5.12 5.58
C LEU A 35 -39.47 4.21 6.63
N GLY A 36 -39.33 4.56 7.93
CA GLY A 36 -39.81 3.76 9.05
C GLY A 36 -38.81 2.74 9.56
N SER A 37 -39.06 2.25 10.78
CA SER A 37 -38.11 1.38 11.52
C SER A 37 -37.82 0.03 10.84
N MET A 38 -38.71 -0.44 9.96
CA MET A 38 -38.50 -1.69 9.22
C MET A 38 -37.20 -1.64 8.37
N TYR A 39 -36.89 -0.50 7.75
CA TYR A 39 -35.70 -0.35 6.91
C TYR A 39 -34.40 -0.39 7.72
N ILE A 40 -34.43 -0.06 9.00
CA ILE A 40 -33.30 -0.25 9.92
C ILE A 40 -32.99 -1.75 10.05
N GLY A 41 -34.02 -2.56 10.27
CA GLY A 41 -33.90 -4.03 10.33
C GLY A 41 -33.33 -4.63 9.05
N VAL A 42 -33.86 -4.20 7.90
CA VAL A 42 -33.37 -4.61 6.57
C VAL A 42 -31.89 -4.24 6.38
N PHE A 43 -31.50 -3.02 6.75
CA PHE A 43 -30.08 -2.60 6.69
C PHE A 43 -29.17 -3.50 7.53
N PHE A 44 -29.53 -3.74 8.79
CA PHE A 44 -28.72 -4.62 9.66
C PHE A 44 -28.68 -6.06 9.14
N PHE A 45 -29.78 -6.57 8.59
CA PHE A 45 -29.78 -7.89 7.98
C PHE A 45 -28.77 -7.99 6.83
N TYR A 46 -28.79 -7.06 5.87
CA TYR A 46 -27.81 -7.06 4.78
C TYR A 46 -26.38 -6.79 5.26
N ALA A 47 -26.18 -5.94 6.27
CA ALA A 47 -24.86 -5.72 6.85
C ALA A 47 -24.28 -7.00 7.48
N ILE A 48 -25.12 -7.79 8.17
CA ILE A 48 -24.72 -9.10 8.70
C ILE A 48 -24.40 -10.08 7.57
N VAL A 49 -25.24 -10.19 6.57
CA VAL A 49 -24.99 -11.08 5.40
C VAL A 49 -23.67 -10.72 4.72
N ILE A 50 -23.46 -9.45 4.42
CA ILE A 50 -22.20 -8.97 3.82
C ILE A 50 -21.02 -9.28 4.75
N GLY A 51 -21.17 -9.04 6.06
CA GLY A 51 -20.13 -9.35 7.05
C GLY A 51 -19.75 -10.83 7.06
N ILE A 52 -20.75 -11.72 7.00
CA ILE A 52 -20.54 -13.17 6.90
C ILE A 52 -19.81 -13.52 5.58
N CYS A 53 -20.24 -12.98 4.45
CA CYS A 53 -19.59 -13.22 3.16
C CYS A 53 -18.13 -12.75 3.17
N LEU A 54 -17.85 -11.58 3.74
CA LEU A 54 -16.49 -11.05 3.87
C LEU A 54 -15.63 -11.92 4.82
N LEU A 55 -16.23 -12.43 5.90
CA LEU A 55 -15.54 -13.35 6.80
C LEU A 55 -15.14 -14.64 6.06
N PHE A 56 -16.07 -15.26 5.34
CA PHE A 56 -15.77 -16.46 4.54
C PHE A 56 -14.72 -16.18 3.47
N ALA A 57 -14.80 -15.05 2.75
CA ALA A 57 -13.80 -14.66 1.77
C ALA A 57 -12.40 -14.53 2.39
N HIS A 58 -12.29 -13.98 3.61
CA HIS A 58 -11.03 -13.91 4.32
C HIS A 58 -10.53 -15.28 4.80
N ILE A 59 -11.43 -16.15 5.29
CA ILE A 59 -11.07 -17.54 5.66
C ILE A 59 -10.51 -18.28 4.44
N ILE A 60 -11.17 -18.16 3.29
CA ILE A 60 -10.71 -18.77 2.03
C ILE A 60 -9.34 -18.22 1.63
N LEU A 61 -9.15 -16.89 1.71
CA LEU A 61 -7.87 -16.25 1.39
C LEU A 61 -6.74 -16.80 2.29
N ILE A 62 -6.94 -16.79 3.61
CA ILE A 62 -5.91 -17.28 4.54
C ILE A 62 -5.68 -18.78 4.37
N GLY A 63 -6.72 -19.58 4.17
CA GLY A 63 -6.60 -21.01 3.88
C GLY A 63 -5.85 -21.28 2.57
N HIS A 64 -6.10 -20.46 1.53
CA HIS A 64 -5.36 -20.54 0.28
C HIS A 64 -3.88 -20.20 0.45
N LEU A 65 -3.56 -19.15 1.21
CA LEU A 65 -2.17 -18.79 1.54
C LEU A 65 -1.48 -19.93 2.32
N ALA A 66 -2.11 -20.43 3.37
CA ALA A 66 -1.53 -21.50 4.19
C ALA A 66 -1.33 -22.82 3.41
N GLY A 67 -2.16 -23.09 2.39
CA GLY A 67 -2.08 -24.32 1.59
C GLY A 67 -1.20 -24.21 0.35
N ASN A 68 -1.00 -23.03 -0.21
CA ASN A 68 -0.35 -22.86 -1.53
C ASN A 68 0.83 -21.87 -1.51
N ALA A 69 0.98 -21.05 -0.49
CA ALA A 69 2.10 -20.11 -0.36
C ALA A 69 3.17 -20.68 0.57
N VAL A 70 4.41 -20.23 0.40
CA VAL A 70 5.52 -20.57 1.29
C VAL A 70 5.57 -19.57 2.44
N GLU A 71 5.43 -20.04 3.67
CA GLU A 71 5.59 -19.20 4.83
C GLU A 71 7.07 -18.85 5.03
N ILE A 72 7.37 -17.56 5.22
CA ILE A 72 8.73 -17.08 5.47
C ILE A 72 8.99 -17.16 6.97
N THR A 73 9.91 -18.05 7.34
CA THR A 73 10.27 -18.36 8.72
C THR A 73 11.79 -18.37 8.91
N LYS A 74 12.24 -18.59 10.14
CA LYS A 74 13.69 -18.75 10.44
C LYS A 74 14.33 -19.93 9.72
N ASP A 75 13.53 -20.97 9.42
CA ASP A 75 13.97 -22.17 8.71
C ASP A 75 13.76 -22.07 7.19
N GLN A 76 12.89 -21.13 6.78
CA GLN A 76 12.51 -20.90 5.38
C GLN A 76 12.74 -19.44 5.02
N LEU A 77 13.75 -19.16 4.19
CA LEU A 77 14.18 -17.83 3.78
C LEU A 77 14.63 -16.96 4.98
N PRO A 78 15.61 -17.41 5.78
CA PRO A 78 16.04 -16.76 7.04
C PRO A 78 16.47 -15.32 6.87
N GLU A 79 17.08 -14.96 5.74
CA GLU A 79 17.53 -13.59 5.45
C GLU A 79 16.34 -12.63 5.37
N VAL A 80 15.29 -13.03 4.65
CA VAL A 80 14.06 -12.23 4.52
C VAL A 80 13.31 -12.16 5.85
N HIS A 81 13.24 -13.29 6.57
CA HIS A 81 12.62 -13.32 7.90
C HIS A 81 13.30 -12.34 8.86
N LYS A 82 14.64 -12.27 8.85
CA LYS A 82 15.40 -11.34 9.69
C LYS A 82 15.10 -9.87 9.36
N ILE A 83 14.87 -9.53 8.07
CA ILE A 83 14.47 -8.19 7.67
C ILE A 83 13.12 -7.83 8.27
N ILE A 84 12.15 -8.74 8.19
CA ILE A 84 10.80 -8.52 8.73
C ILE A 84 10.85 -8.31 10.24
N GLU A 85 11.57 -9.16 10.97
CA GLU A 85 11.74 -9.02 12.42
C GLU A 85 12.36 -7.66 12.78
N ASN A 86 13.48 -7.32 12.15
CA ASN A 86 14.21 -6.08 12.40
C ASN A 86 13.34 -4.84 12.11
N GLN A 87 12.74 -4.79 10.93
CA GLN A 87 11.90 -3.65 10.54
C GLN A 87 10.63 -3.55 11.40
N SER A 88 10.04 -4.67 11.81
CA SER A 88 8.91 -4.68 12.73
C SER A 88 9.27 -4.11 14.10
N GLN A 89 10.47 -4.41 14.61
CA GLN A 89 11.01 -3.84 15.85
C GLN A 89 11.25 -2.34 15.71
N ILE A 90 11.93 -1.90 14.64
CA ILE A 90 12.19 -0.48 14.39
C ILE A 90 10.88 0.32 14.27
N LEU A 91 9.87 -0.26 13.63
CA LEU A 91 8.55 0.35 13.51
C LEU A 91 7.69 0.18 14.77
N GLU A 92 8.19 -0.47 15.81
CA GLU A 92 7.46 -0.72 17.06
C GLU A 92 6.07 -1.35 16.81
N LEU A 93 6.02 -2.38 15.98
CA LEU A 93 4.79 -3.14 15.76
C LEU A 93 4.52 -4.03 16.97
N SER A 94 3.25 -4.18 17.35
CA SER A 94 2.85 -5.02 18.50
C SER A 94 3.26 -6.48 18.33
N ASN A 95 3.24 -6.97 17.08
CA ASN A 95 3.66 -8.32 16.71
C ASN A 95 4.28 -8.27 15.32
N THR A 96 5.29 -9.11 15.09
CA THR A 96 5.79 -9.36 13.73
C THR A 96 4.69 -10.01 12.89
N PRO A 97 4.34 -9.49 11.71
CA PRO A 97 3.31 -10.09 10.87
C PRO A 97 3.77 -11.44 10.31
N THR A 98 2.84 -12.36 10.10
CA THR A 98 3.11 -13.58 9.32
C THR A 98 3.31 -13.20 7.85
N MET A 99 4.39 -13.67 7.25
CA MET A 99 4.69 -13.36 5.86
C MET A 99 4.66 -14.61 4.98
N TYR A 100 4.03 -14.48 3.83
CA TYR A 100 3.92 -15.51 2.80
C TYR A 100 4.57 -15.08 1.49
N LEU A 101 5.23 -16.03 0.84
CA LEU A 101 5.70 -15.94 -0.53
C LEU A 101 4.72 -16.70 -1.43
N LEU A 102 4.14 -15.99 -2.40
CA LEU A 102 3.17 -16.54 -3.34
C LEU A 102 3.69 -16.43 -4.78
N GLN A 103 3.48 -17.46 -5.58
CA GLN A 103 3.73 -17.42 -7.02
C GLN A 103 2.84 -16.37 -7.68
N GLY A 104 3.41 -15.46 -8.46
CA GLY A 104 2.69 -14.31 -9.02
C GLY A 104 2.66 -14.21 -10.54
N ASP A 105 3.21 -15.19 -11.28
CA ASP A 105 3.23 -15.22 -12.76
C ASP A 105 3.68 -13.90 -13.39
N GLY A 106 4.76 -13.30 -12.88
CA GLY A 106 5.30 -12.02 -13.35
C GLY A 106 4.72 -10.79 -12.65
N ILE A 107 3.85 -10.95 -11.66
CA ILE A 107 3.33 -9.84 -10.87
C ILE A 107 4.39 -9.39 -9.87
N LEU A 108 4.90 -8.17 -10.06
CA LEU A 108 5.80 -7.50 -9.13
C LEU A 108 4.98 -6.69 -8.13
N ASN A 109 4.53 -7.31 -7.07
CA ASN A 109 3.71 -6.66 -6.05
C ASN A 109 3.85 -7.36 -4.69
N GLY A 110 3.30 -6.73 -3.66
CA GLY A 110 3.04 -7.27 -2.35
C GLY A 110 1.74 -6.68 -1.82
N PHE A 111 1.20 -7.24 -0.77
CA PHE A 111 0.08 -6.64 -0.06
C PHE A 111 0.07 -7.04 1.41
N ALA A 112 -0.41 -6.12 2.25
CA ALA A 112 -0.70 -6.38 3.65
C ALA A 112 -2.20 -6.56 3.87
N THR A 113 -2.58 -7.52 4.71
CA THR A 113 -3.97 -7.72 5.14
C THR A 113 -4.03 -8.02 6.63
N ARG A 114 -5.23 -7.91 7.22
CA ARG A 114 -5.46 -8.22 8.63
C ARG A 114 -6.68 -9.11 8.78
N PHE A 115 -6.53 -10.21 9.49
CA PHE A 115 -7.60 -11.14 9.77
C PHE A 115 -7.59 -11.58 11.23
N LEU A 116 -8.72 -11.46 11.92
CA LEU A 116 -8.91 -11.82 13.35
C LEU A 116 -7.79 -11.31 14.28
N GLY A 117 -7.31 -10.09 14.04
CA GLY A 117 -6.25 -9.48 14.86
C GLY A 117 -4.82 -9.74 14.38
N THR A 118 -4.59 -10.76 13.56
CA THR A 118 -3.29 -11.09 12.98
C THR A 118 -3.05 -10.33 11.70
N ASN A 119 -1.86 -9.77 11.55
CA ASN A 119 -1.41 -9.11 10.33
C ASN A 119 -0.67 -10.10 9.44
N TYR A 120 -0.95 -10.06 8.16
CA TYR A 120 -0.32 -10.87 7.12
C TYR A 120 0.28 -9.96 6.07
N VAL A 121 1.47 -10.32 5.59
CA VAL A 121 2.11 -9.70 4.43
C VAL A 121 2.35 -10.79 3.40
N VAL A 122 1.99 -10.53 2.16
CA VAL A 122 2.21 -11.45 1.04
C VAL A 122 3.13 -10.76 0.05
N LEU A 123 4.23 -11.41 -0.28
CA LEU A 123 5.13 -11.02 -1.36
C LEU A 123 4.99 -11.99 -2.52
N TYR A 124 5.00 -11.48 -3.74
CA TYR A 124 5.07 -12.33 -4.91
C TYR A 124 6.51 -12.75 -5.21
N SER A 125 6.68 -13.97 -5.72
CA SER A 125 8.00 -14.60 -5.95
C SER A 125 8.95 -13.77 -6.80
N ASP A 126 8.43 -13.10 -7.83
CA ASP A 126 9.21 -12.23 -8.70
C ASP A 126 9.90 -11.07 -7.95
N MET A 127 9.31 -10.60 -6.84
CA MET A 127 9.92 -9.58 -5.99
C MET A 127 11.11 -10.14 -5.21
N LEU A 128 11.00 -11.38 -4.72
CA LEU A 128 12.09 -12.01 -3.97
C LEU A 128 13.26 -12.46 -4.87
N GLU A 129 12.99 -12.89 -6.09
CA GLU A 129 14.04 -13.23 -7.04
C GLU A 129 15.02 -12.07 -7.26
N ILE A 130 14.53 -10.83 -7.17
CA ILE A 130 15.37 -9.64 -7.29
C ILE A 130 16.35 -9.53 -6.12
N ALA A 131 15.92 -9.89 -4.91
CA ALA A 131 16.80 -9.87 -3.74
C ALA A 131 18.02 -10.76 -3.92
N PHE A 132 17.82 -11.93 -4.50
CA PHE A 132 18.89 -12.91 -4.70
C PHE A 132 19.76 -12.65 -5.94
N THR A 133 19.26 -11.89 -6.91
CA THR A 133 19.98 -11.59 -8.15
C THR A 133 20.60 -10.19 -8.18
N GLU A 134 19.97 -9.22 -7.52
CA GLU A 134 20.27 -7.80 -7.69
C GLU A 134 20.59 -7.07 -6.36
N GLY A 135 20.48 -7.77 -5.23
CA GLY A 135 20.66 -7.24 -3.89
C GLY A 135 19.36 -7.05 -3.12
N ILE A 136 19.46 -7.17 -1.82
CA ILE A 136 18.36 -7.26 -0.87
C ILE A 136 17.61 -5.93 -0.65
N GLU A 137 18.24 -4.79 -0.98
CA GLU A 137 17.76 -3.44 -0.61
C GLU A 137 16.38 -3.13 -1.17
N ALA A 138 16.09 -3.59 -2.41
CA ALA A 138 14.77 -3.39 -3.02
C ALA A 138 13.66 -4.12 -2.25
N VAL A 139 13.96 -5.33 -1.76
CA VAL A 139 13.03 -6.12 -0.95
C VAL A 139 12.87 -5.50 0.44
N GLU A 140 13.95 -4.99 1.04
CA GLU A 140 13.87 -4.24 2.31
C GLU A 140 12.92 -3.06 2.20
N PHE A 141 13.02 -2.27 1.11
CA PHE A 141 12.09 -1.15 0.86
C PHE A 141 10.63 -1.61 0.76
N ILE A 142 10.38 -2.69 0.01
CA ILE A 142 9.02 -3.17 -0.20
C ILE A 142 8.43 -3.75 1.10
N ILE A 143 9.21 -4.53 1.85
CA ILE A 143 8.79 -5.03 3.17
C ILE A 143 8.45 -3.85 4.09
N ALA A 144 9.33 -2.84 4.16
CA ALA A 144 9.10 -1.64 4.97
C ALA A 144 7.85 -0.87 4.55
N HIS A 145 7.56 -0.79 3.24
CA HIS A 145 6.35 -0.19 2.69
C HIS A 145 5.10 -0.96 3.19
N GLU A 146 5.07 -2.28 3.06
CA GLU A 146 3.95 -3.11 3.52
C GLU A 146 3.76 -3.05 5.04
N LEU A 147 4.86 -3.07 5.81
CA LEU A 147 4.82 -2.85 7.26
C LEU A 147 4.30 -1.45 7.60
N GLY A 148 4.53 -0.47 6.74
CA GLY A 148 3.96 0.87 6.83
C GLY A 148 2.43 0.84 6.83
N HIS A 149 1.80 0.06 5.97
CA HIS A 149 0.34 -0.12 5.97
C HIS A 149 -0.17 -0.69 7.30
N ILE A 150 0.57 -1.60 7.91
CA ILE A 150 0.24 -2.17 9.22
C ILE A 150 0.42 -1.12 10.31
N LYS A 151 1.57 -0.44 10.38
CA LYS A 151 1.87 0.60 11.37
C LYS A 151 0.85 1.73 11.36
N ARG A 152 0.38 2.14 10.18
CA ARG A 152 -0.64 3.19 10.00
C ARG A 152 -2.07 2.68 10.10
N ASN A 153 -2.25 1.38 10.39
CA ASN A 153 -3.56 0.72 10.48
C ASN A 153 -4.43 0.94 9.23
N HIS A 154 -3.81 0.90 8.03
CA HIS A 154 -4.55 1.02 6.76
C HIS A 154 -5.40 -0.23 6.48
N THR A 155 -5.01 -1.38 7.03
CA THR A 155 -5.68 -2.68 6.87
C THR A 155 -6.78 -2.92 7.91
N GLY A 156 -6.91 -2.06 8.93
CA GLY A 156 -7.81 -2.25 10.06
C GLY A 156 -9.29 -2.23 9.68
N LEU A 157 -10.04 -3.27 10.08
CA LEU A 157 -11.46 -3.43 9.77
C LEU A 157 -12.30 -2.25 10.33
N PHE A 158 -12.06 -1.87 11.59
CA PHE A 158 -12.79 -0.77 12.21
C PHE A 158 -12.65 0.54 11.42
N LYS A 159 -11.42 0.86 11.00
CA LYS A 159 -11.15 2.05 10.17
C LYS A 159 -11.86 1.97 8.81
N LYS A 160 -11.87 0.80 8.17
CA LYS A 160 -12.58 0.56 6.91
C LYS A 160 -14.09 0.75 7.05
N LEU A 161 -14.68 0.20 8.12
CA LEU A 161 -16.11 0.37 8.40
C LEU A 161 -16.47 1.82 8.72
N LEU A 162 -15.65 2.51 9.53
CA LEU A 162 -15.85 3.91 9.87
C LEU A 162 -15.87 4.82 8.63
N LEU A 163 -15.03 4.54 7.65
CA LEU A 163 -14.93 5.31 6.41
C LEU A 163 -15.82 4.79 5.27
N LEU A 164 -16.59 3.71 5.50
CA LEU A 164 -17.37 3.05 4.45
C LEU A 164 -18.30 4.00 3.68
N PRO A 165 -19.10 4.90 4.31
CA PRO A 165 -19.98 5.79 3.57
C PRO A 165 -19.24 6.76 2.66
N SER A 166 -17.98 7.14 2.99
CA SER A 166 -17.19 8.03 2.14
C SER A 166 -16.90 7.46 0.76
N LEU A 167 -17.11 6.14 0.55
CA LEU A 167 -17.01 5.48 -0.76
C LEU A 167 -18.05 6.00 -1.75
N LEU A 168 -19.16 6.55 -1.27
CA LEU A 168 -20.19 7.15 -2.12
C LEU A 168 -19.72 8.49 -2.74
N VAL A 169 -18.69 9.11 -2.21
CA VAL A 169 -18.10 10.33 -2.78
C VAL A 169 -17.02 9.94 -3.79
N PRO A 170 -17.23 10.25 -5.09
CA PRO A 170 -16.28 9.91 -6.14
C PRO A 170 -14.87 10.40 -5.80
N PHE A 171 -13.89 9.58 -6.11
CA PHE A 171 -12.45 9.86 -5.99
C PHE A 171 -11.91 10.09 -4.56
N LEU A 172 -12.77 10.27 -3.54
CA LEU A 172 -12.32 10.53 -2.17
C LEU A 172 -11.52 9.36 -1.59
N ARG A 173 -12.03 8.12 -1.78
CA ARG A 173 -11.30 6.90 -1.41
C ARG A 173 -9.96 6.80 -2.11
N SER A 174 -9.92 7.03 -3.42
CA SER A 174 -8.69 6.96 -4.22
C SER A 174 -7.69 8.02 -3.78
N ALA A 175 -8.14 9.23 -3.46
CA ALA A 175 -7.28 10.28 -2.94
C ALA A 175 -6.68 9.91 -1.56
N TYR A 176 -7.48 9.35 -0.66
CA TYR A 176 -7.00 8.85 0.62
C TYR A 176 -6.00 7.71 0.44
N SER A 177 -6.32 6.71 -0.40
CA SER A 177 -5.43 5.58 -0.68
C SER A 177 -4.08 6.06 -1.22
N ARG A 178 -4.06 6.94 -2.23
CA ARG A 178 -2.81 7.51 -2.75
C ARG A 178 -1.98 8.25 -1.69
N ALA A 179 -2.64 8.92 -0.76
CA ALA A 179 -1.94 9.59 0.34
C ALA A 179 -1.33 8.59 1.34
N CYS A 180 -1.97 7.44 1.57
CA CYS A 180 -1.43 6.33 2.34
C CYS A 180 -0.17 5.74 1.67
N GLU A 181 -0.19 5.56 0.33
CA GLU A 181 0.98 5.10 -0.43
C GLU A 181 2.21 6.00 -0.22
N TYR A 182 2.03 7.33 -0.31
CA TYR A 182 3.13 8.26 -0.06
C TYR A 182 3.69 8.15 1.36
N THR A 183 2.86 7.87 2.36
CA THR A 183 3.35 7.64 3.72
C THR A 183 4.12 6.34 3.82
N CYS A 184 3.63 5.27 3.21
CA CYS A 184 4.31 3.97 3.19
C CYS A 184 5.63 4.05 2.41
N ASP A 185 5.69 4.81 1.31
CA ASP A 185 6.94 5.10 0.61
C ASP A 185 7.94 5.85 1.48
N ASN A 186 7.49 6.83 2.27
CA ASN A 186 8.36 7.54 3.22
C ASN A 186 8.90 6.61 4.32
N ILE A 187 8.09 5.66 4.78
CA ILE A 187 8.52 4.62 5.74
C ILE A 187 9.56 3.72 5.08
N GLY A 188 9.26 3.20 3.89
CA GLY A 188 10.19 2.39 3.11
C GLY A 188 11.52 3.09 2.87
N PHE A 189 11.47 4.36 2.42
CA PHE A 189 12.66 5.18 2.21
C PHE A 189 13.47 5.41 3.48
N SER A 190 12.82 5.62 4.63
CA SER A 190 13.54 5.83 5.90
C SER A 190 14.29 4.60 6.38
N LEU A 191 13.85 3.39 6.01
CA LEU A 191 14.48 2.12 6.39
C LEU A 191 15.42 1.57 5.32
N SER A 192 15.19 1.85 4.05
CA SER A 192 16.04 1.44 2.92
C SER A 192 16.04 2.51 1.82
N PRO A 193 16.86 3.60 1.97
CA PRO A 193 16.87 4.70 1.00
C PRO A 193 17.31 4.26 -0.41
N GLU A 194 18.34 3.42 -0.50
CA GLU A 194 18.80 2.88 -1.79
C GLU A 194 17.82 1.91 -2.40
N GLY A 195 17.17 1.12 -1.55
CA GLY A 195 16.10 0.21 -1.96
C GLY A 195 14.87 0.91 -2.53
N ALA A 196 14.56 2.12 -2.07
CA ALA A 196 13.42 2.88 -2.56
C ALA A 196 13.51 3.20 -4.06
N ARG A 197 14.67 3.68 -4.52
CA ARG A 197 14.91 3.93 -5.94
C ARG A 197 14.81 2.65 -6.76
N LYS A 198 15.52 1.62 -6.31
CA LYS A 198 15.59 0.32 -6.98
C LYS A 198 14.22 -0.33 -7.04
N GLY A 199 13.52 -0.40 -5.92
CA GLY A 199 12.17 -0.97 -5.82
C GLY A 199 11.14 -0.26 -6.70
N LEU A 200 11.09 1.08 -6.68
CA LEU A 200 10.15 1.84 -7.50
C LEU A 200 10.46 1.72 -9.01
N LEU A 201 11.73 1.65 -9.42
CA LEU A 201 12.09 1.40 -10.82
C LEU A 201 11.75 -0.02 -11.27
N ILE A 202 11.92 -1.00 -10.38
CA ILE A 202 11.52 -2.37 -10.65
C ILE A 202 10.01 -2.47 -10.84
N LEU A 203 9.22 -1.79 -10.00
CA LEU A 203 7.76 -1.71 -10.16
C LEU A 203 7.36 -1.06 -11.50
N ALA A 204 8.15 -0.10 -12.00
CA ALA A 204 7.88 0.59 -13.26
C ALA A 204 8.21 -0.25 -14.51
N SER A 205 9.28 -1.04 -14.48
CA SER A 205 9.87 -1.63 -15.69
C SER A 205 10.20 -3.13 -15.59
N GLY A 206 9.92 -3.74 -14.44
CA GLY A 206 10.20 -5.15 -14.22
C GLY A 206 11.64 -5.44 -13.81
N LYS A 207 11.85 -6.67 -13.33
CA LYS A 207 13.11 -7.14 -12.74
C LYS A 207 14.31 -7.11 -13.70
N SER A 208 14.09 -7.28 -14.99
CA SER A 208 15.17 -7.38 -15.97
C SER A 208 15.55 -6.05 -16.64
N LEU A 209 14.63 -5.11 -16.71
CA LEU A 209 14.80 -3.88 -17.50
C LEU A 209 15.11 -2.64 -16.66
N TYR A 210 14.88 -2.64 -15.35
CA TYR A 210 15.03 -1.47 -14.52
C TYR A 210 16.42 -0.82 -14.59
N LYS A 211 17.50 -1.61 -14.78
CA LYS A 211 18.88 -1.11 -14.96
C LYS A 211 19.09 -0.34 -16.25
N LYS A 212 18.26 -0.60 -17.27
CA LYS A 212 18.33 0.06 -18.58
C LYS A 212 17.50 1.34 -18.63
N ILE A 213 16.70 1.60 -17.60
CA ILE A 213 15.83 2.79 -17.55
C ILE A 213 16.66 4.02 -17.17
N ASN A 214 16.62 5.02 -18.02
CA ASN A 214 17.11 6.36 -17.70
C ASN A 214 16.04 7.08 -16.88
N LEU A 215 16.27 7.24 -15.57
CA LEU A 215 15.31 7.83 -14.63
C LEU A 215 14.92 9.27 -15.03
N GLU A 216 15.90 10.09 -15.44
CA GLU A 216 15.65 11.48 -15.87
C GLU A 216 14.71 11.52 -17.09
N ALA A 217 14.97 10.68 -18.09
CA ALA A 217 14.13 10.57 -19.26
C ALA A 217 12.72 10.05 -18.90
N TYR A 218 12.64 9.08 -17.98
CA TYR A 218 11.36 8.53 -17.52
C TYR A 218 10.50 9.61 -16.86
N VAL A 219 11.05 10.35 -15.88
CA VAL A 219 10.31 11.42 -15.18
C VAL A 219 9.98 12.56 -16.12
N ARG A 220 10.92 13.01 -16.96
CA ARG A 220 10.67 14.06 -17.95
C ARG A 220 9.56 13.69 -18.94
N ASN A 221 9.57 12.47 -19.47
CA ASN A 221 8.55 12.01 -20.40
C ASN A 221 7.18 11.91 -19.74
N ALA A 222 7.12 11.45 -18.50
CA ALA A 222 5.87 11.39 -17.75
C ALA A 222 5.29 12.80 -17.48
N ASN A 223 6.15 13.78 -17.16
CA ASN A 223 5.73 15.16 -16.97
C ASN A 223 5.24 15.80 -18.27
N ASN A 224 5.89 15.51 -19.41
CA ASN A 224 5.46 15.97 -20.74
C ASN A 224 4.15 15.32 -21.20
N ALA A 225 3.92 14.06 -20.80
CA ALA A 225 2.68 13.34 -21.08
C ALA A 225 1.52 13.75 -20.14
N SER A 226 1.73 14.73 -19.25
CA SER A 226 0.72 15.25 -18.36
C SER A 226 -0.41 15.93 -19.16
N GLY A 227 -1.62 15.38 -19.06
CA GLY A 227 -2.81 15.89 -19.72
C GLY A 227 -4.06 15.39 -19.03
N PHE A 228 -5.24 15.76 -19.52
CA PHE A 228 -6.51 15.37 -18.91
C PHE A 228 -6.60 13.85 -18.68
N ALA A 229 -6.22 13.04 -19.66
CA ALA A 229 -6.29 11.57 -19.56
C ALA A 229 -5.40 11.03 -18.43
N SER A 230 -4.15 11.50 -18.34
CA SER A 230 -3.22 11.10 -17.26
C SER A 230 -3.74 11.54 -15.88
N TRP A 231 -4.20 12.79 -15.77
CA TRP A 231 -4.81 13.30 -14.54
C TRP A 231 -6.04 12.49 -14.15
N PHE A 232 -6.94 12.21 -15.10
CA PHE A 232 -8.17 11.44 -14.82
C PHE A 232 -7.86 10.00 -14.41
N ALA A 233 -6.93 9.34 -15.09
CA ALA A 233 -6.46 8.01 -14.70
C ALA A 233 -5.90 7.99 -13.27
N GLU A 234 -5.12 9.01 -12.89
CA GLU A 234 -4.57 9.10 -11.54
C GLU A 234 -5.65 9.31 -10.48
N ILE A 235 -6.63 10.20 -10.70
CA ILE A 235 -7.67 10.42 -9.70
C ILE A 235 -8.57 9.19 -9.49
N CYS A 236 -8.73 8.34 -10.51
CA CYS A 236 -9.41 7.06 -10.42
C CYS A 236 -8.56 5.97 -9.74
N SER A 237 -7.23 6.08 -9.81
CA SER A 237 -6.30 5.07 -9.28
C SER A 237 -6.18 5.15 -7.76
N THR A 238 -6.06 3.99 -7.11
CA THR A 238 -5.73 3.87 -5.68
C THR A 238 -4.25 4.06 -5.39
N HIS A 239 -3.38 3.96 -6.41
CA HIS A 239 -1.94 4.18 -6.31
C HIS A 239 -1.55 5.43 -7.11
N PRO A 240 -0.62 6.25 -6.61
CA PRO A 240 -0.08 7.36 -7.37
C PRO A 240 0.74 6.86 -8.56
N HIS A 241 0.92 7.70 -9.57
CA HIS A 241 1.88 7.42 -10.64
C HIS A 241 3.27 7.19 -10.04
N LEU A 242 4.01 6.21 -10.55
CA LEU A 242 5.33 5.83 -10.04
C LEU A 242 6.34 6.99 -10.06
N THR A 243 6.28 7.86 -11.06
CA THR A 243 7.09 9.07 -11.11
C THR A 243 6.85 10.00 -9.93
N LYS A 244 5.58 10.17 -9.50
CA LYS A 244 5.24 10.97 -8.32
C LYS A 244 5.66 10.29 -7.00
N ARG A 245 5.68 8.95 -6.97
CA ARG A 245 6.23 8.19 -5.83
C ARG A 245 7.73 8.42 -5.71
N LEU A 246 8.47 8.37 -6.83
CA LEU A 246 9.90 8.69 -6.89
C LEU A 246 10.18 10.12 -6.38
N GLU A 247 9.44 11.11 -6.87
CA GLU A 247 9.57 12.50 -6.41
C GLU A 247 9.27 12.68 -4.91
N ASN A 248 8.26 11.95 -4.37
CA ASN A 248 7.90 12.02 -2.96
C ASN A 248 9.03 11.59 -2.03
N VAL A 249 9.81 10.58 -2.43
CA VAL A 249 10.98 10.11 -1.67
C VAL A 249 12.27 10.90 -1.99
N GLY A 250 12.14 12.05 -2.67
CA GLY A 250 13.27 12.96 -2.93
C GLY A 250 14.13 12.57 -4.13
N LEU A 251 13.71 11.60 -4.93
CA LEU A 251 14.45 11.17 -6.12
C LEU A 251 14.06 12.06 -7.31
N ARG A 252 14.61 13.28 -7.36
CA ARG A 252 14.37 14.25 -8.44
C ARG A 252 15.39 14.09 -9.56
N PRO A 253 15.03 14.44 -10.82
CA PRO A 253 15.95 14.40 -11.95
C PRO A 253 17.25 15.18 -11.70
N ASP A 254 17.16 16.31 -11.01
CA ASP A 254 18.29 17.23 -10.79
C ASP A 254 19.36 16.64 -9.88
N ASP A 255 19.03 15.69 -9.00
CA ASP A 255 19.98 15.04 -8.08
C ASP A 255 20.98 14.13 -8.81
N TYR A 256 20.74 13.82 -10.10
CA TYR A 256 21.57 12.90 -10.90
C TYR A 256 22.54 13.59 -11.86
N THR A 257 22.37 14.86 -12.13
CA THR A 257 23.28 15.63 -12.98
C THR A 257 24.61 15.87 -12.29
N VAL A 258 24.63 16.00 -10.96
CA VAL A 258 25.82 16.24 -10.15
C VAL A 258 26.76 15.03 -10.10
N ASN A 259 26.23 13.79 -10.05
CA ASN A 259 27.06 12.58 -9.96
C ASN A 259 27.73 12.16 -11.29
N LYS A 260 27.27 12.66 -12.44
CA LYS A 260 27.92 12.39 -13.74
C LYS A 260 29.17 13.25 -13.97
N GLN A 261 29.29 14.38 -13.28
CA GLN A 261 30.51 15.21 -13.37
C GLN A 261 31.64 14.68 -12.49
N SER A 262 31.33 14.13 -11.31
CA SER A 262 32.34 13.55 -10.40
C SER A 262 32.86 12.17 -10.83
N ALA A 263 32.25 11.52 -11.80
CA ALA A 263 32.71 10.23 -12.35
C ALA A 263 33.50 10.37 -13.65
N ARG A 264 33.77 11.61 -14.11
CA ARG A 264 34.58 11.93 -15.30
C ARG A 264 35.89 12.66 -14.98
N ASP A 265 36.09 13.03 -13.72
CA ASP A 265 37.34 13.54 -13.14
C ASP A 265 38.05 12.40 -12.37
#